data_dd0f1aa5ac1dd0617c784b88e1b32cf9
#
_entry.id   dd0f1aa5ac1dd0617c784b88e1b32cf9
#
_cell.length_a   1.000
_cell.length_b   1.000
_cell.length_c   1.000
_cell.angle_alpha   90.00
_cell.angle_beta   90.00
_cell.angle_gamma   90.00
#
_symmetry.space_group_name_H-M   'P 1'
#
loop_
_entity.id
_entity.type
_entity.pdbx_description
1 polymer ?
#
loop_
_entity_poly.entity_id
_entity_poly.type
_entity_poly.pdbx_seq_one_letter_code
_entity_poly.pdbx_strand_id
1 'polypeptide(L)'
;MSTNRKDYDQAVVLYTAGFSIEEVSDYYGVTRQSMWKCLQRRGVAFRDNKKYGAENHFYRGTQADGYAQNLLEEAVERGIIVRKNKCEACGYEGSFADGRTAIQAHHPDYNKPLDVIWLCQKCHHNWHKNHRAKEVVPSEAMPRTTVDVLSGGFP
;
A
#
# COMPACT_ATOMS: atom_id res chain seq x y z
N MET A 1 36.00 -23.07 32.13
CA MET A 1 35.70 -21.70 31.66
C MET A 1 34.19 -21.57 31.49
N SER A 2 33.54 -20.90 32.41
CA SER A 2 32.07 -20.68 32.34
C SER A 2 31.77 -19.71 31.23
N THR A 3 31.22 -20.21 30.14
CA THR A 3 30.63 -19.35 29.09
C THR A 3 29.47 -18.64 29.74
N ASN A 4 29.61 -17.35 29.99
CA ASN A 4 28.59 -16.47 30.53
C ASN A 4 27.46 -16.38 29.44
N ARG A 5 26.57 -17.36 29.45
CA ARG A 5 25.43 -17.44 28.50
C ARG A 5 24.47 -16.36 28.94
N LYS A 6 24.44 -15.26 28.21
CA LYS A 6 23.46 -14.17 28.44
C LYS A 6 22.07 -14.79 28.49
N ASP A 7 21.39 -14.54 29.60
CA ASP A 7 19.99 -14.95 29.72
C ASP A 7 19.12 -14.00 28.92
N TYR A 8 18.58 -14.53 27.82
CA TYR A 8 17.69 -13.76 26.91
C TYR A 8 16.20 -13.93 27.25
N ASP A 9 15.86 -14.60 28.35
CA ASP A 9 14.44 -14.76 28.70
C ASP A 9 13.86 -13.42 29.15
N GLN A 10 14.66 -12.60 29.82
CA GLN A 10 14.29 -11.22 30.14
C GLN A 10 14.10 -10.34 28.89
N ALA A 11 14.72 -10.65 27.75
CA ALA A 11 14.49 -9.93 26.50
C ALA A 11 13.05 -10.07 26.01
N VAL A 12 12.45 -11.24 26.23
CA VAL A 12 11.01 -11.46 25.92
C VAL A 12 10.14 -10.56 26.80
N VAL A 13 10.44 -10.47 28.09
CA VAL A 13 9.70 -9.64 29.04
C VAL A 13 9.80 -8.16 28.64
N LEU A 14 10.99 -7.67 28.34
CA LEU A 14 11.20 -6.28 27.91
C LEU A 14 10.43 -5.97 26.62
N TYR A 15 10.51 -6.85 25.62
CA TYR A 15 9.80 -6.65 24.37
C TYR A 15 8.27 -6.67 24.56
N THR A 16 7.73 -7.58 25.35
CA THR A 16 6.30 -7.65 25.66
C THR A 16 5.82 -6.48 26.50
N ALA A 17 6.69 -5.92 27.34
CA ALA A 17 6.42 -4.70 28.12
C ALA A 17 6.39 -3.41 27.28
N GLY A 18 6.74 -3.49 25.97
CA GLY A 18 6.61 -2.37 25.06
C GLY A 18 7.91 -1.82 24.47
N PHE A 19 9.08 -2.26 24.97
CA PHE A 19 10.36 -1.85 24.41
C PHE A 19 10.50 -2.29 22.93
N SER A 20 11.18 -1.51 22.12
CA SER A 20 11.49 -1.85 20.74
C SER A 20 12.60 -2.91 20.68
N ILE A 21 12.71 -3.61 19.54
CA ILE A 21 13.80 -4.57 19.33
C ILE A 21 15.16 -3.87 19.41
N GLU A 22 15.25 -2.62 18.99
CA GLU A 22 16.47 -1.81 19.02
C GLU A 22 16.90 -1.53 20.47
N GLU A 23 16.00 -1.01 21.30
CA GLU A 23 16.27 -0.77 22.73
C GLU A 23 16.68 -2.04 23.47
N VAL A 24 16.00 -3.16 23.19
CA VAL A 24 16.35 -4.45 23.78
C VAL A 24 17.71 -4.94 23.27
N SER A 25 18.02 -4.75 21.98
CA SER A 25 19.33 -5.16 21.43
C SER A 25 20.48 -4.35 22.02
N ASP A 26 20.29 -3.05 22.21
CA ASP A 26 21.28 -2.15 22.82
C ASP A 26 21.54 -2.53 24.29
N TYR A 27 20.49 -2.84 25.03
CA TYR A 27 20.64 -3.32 26.42
C TYR A 27 21.50 -4.57 26.52
N TYR A 28 21.39 -5.50 25.56
CA TYR A 28 22.20 -6.72 25.53
C TYR A 28 23.55 -6.55 24.80
N GLY A 29 23.80 -5.41 24.16
CA GLY A 29 24.98 -5.18 23.34
C GLY A 29 25.10 -6.13 22.16
N VAL A 30 23.99 -6.41 21.49
CA VAL A 30 23.89 -7.26 20.29
C VAL A 30 23.24 -6.49 19.13
N THR A 31 23.36 -7.00 17.92
CA THR A 31 22.69 -6.38 16.78
C THR A 31 21.18 -6.60 16.84
N ARG A 32 20.40 -5.63 16.32
CA ARG A 32 18.95 -5.73 16.16
C ARG A 32 18.51 -7.03 15.48
N GLN A 33 19.25 -7.45 14.44
CA GLN A 33 18.97 -8.70 13.74
C GLN A 33 19.19 -9.95 14.60
N SER A 34 20.24 -9.96 15.43
CA SER A 34 20.50 -11.06 16.37
C SER A 34 19.40 -11.14 17.43
N MET A 35 18.97 -9.99 17.96
CA MET A 35 17.89 -9.93 18.94
C MET A 35 16.56 -10.38 18.31
N TRP A 36 16.23 -9.93 17.09
CA TRP A 36 15.03 -10.39 16.38
C TRP A 36 14.98 -11.91 16.22
N LYS A 37 16.10 -12.53 15.76
CA LYS A 37 16.19 -14.00 15.64
C LYS A 37 16.07 -14.68 17.01
N CYS A 38 16.58 -14.06 18.06
CA CYS A 38 16.51 -14.58 19.42
C CYS A 38 15.06 -14.62 19.94
N LEU A 39 14.31 -13.53 19.76
CA LEU A 39 12.90 -13.43 20.12
C LEU A 39 12.01 -14.36 19.26
N GLN A 40 12.30 -14.47 17.97
CA GLN A 40 11.59 -15.37 17.05
C GLN A 40 11.72 -16.84 17.48
N ARG A 41 12.93 -17.29 17.84
CA ARG A 41 13.16 -18.67 18.33
C ARG A 41 12.45 -18.97 19.65
N ARG A 42 12.09 -17.93 20.42
CA ARG A 42 11.31 -18.02 21.66
C ARG A 42 9.81 -17.90 21.45
N GLY A 43 9.36 -17.89 20.18
CA GLY A 43 7.94 -17.88 19.86
C GLY A 43 7.25 -16.53 20.16
N VAL A 44 8.03 -15.44 20.28
CA VAL A 44 7.46 -14.11 20.52
C VAL A 44 6.65 -13.66 19.31
N ALA A 45 5.38 -13.30 19.51
CA ALA A 45 4.57 -12.63 18.51
C ALA A 45 5.07 -11.19 18.34
N PHE A 46 5.54 -10.86 17.15
CA PHE A 46 5.99 -9.50 16.87
C PHE A 46 4.80 -8.57 16.67
N ARG A 47 4.95 -7.34 17.18
CA ARG A 47 3.97 -6.27 16.95
C ARG A 47 3.92 -5.95 15.46
N ASP A 48 2.73 -5.80 14.91
CA ASP A 48 2.57 -5.29 13.56
C ASP A 48 2.90 -3.79 13.57
N ASN A 49 4.05 -3.45 12.98
CA ASN A 49 4.50 -2.07 12.83
C ASN A 49 4.02 -1.45 11.50
N LYS A 50 3.16 -2.16 10.75
CA LYS A 50 2.58 -1.60 9.54
C LYS A 50 1.68 -0.45 9.92
N LYS A 51 2.07 0.73 9.50
CA LYS A 51 1.23 1.93 9.58
C LYS A 51 0.43 2.01 8.30
N TYR A 52 -0.89 2.08 8.44
CA TYR A 52 -1.82 2.15 7.32
C TYR A 52 -2.41 3.55 7.21
N GLY A 53 -2.71 3.97 5.98
CA GLY A 53 -3.37 5.24 5.75
C GLY A 53 -2.58 6.43 6.33
N ALA A 54 -3.27 7.36 6.96
CA ALA A 54 -2.71 8.62 7.47
C ALA A 54 -1.62 8.45 8.55
N GLU A 55 -1.52 7.29 9.20
CA GLU A 55 -0.45 7.00 10.17
C GLU A 55 0.89 6.69 9.49
N ASN A 56 0.87 6.36 8.20
CA ASN A 56 2.09 6.14 7.43
C ASN A 56 2.58 7.46 6.85
N HIS A 57 3.77 7.92 7.26
CA HIS A 57 4.34 9.18 6.77
C HIS A 57 4.65 9.20 5.25
N PHE A 58 4.68 8.05 4.59
CA PHE A 58 4.76 7.94 3.14
C PHE A 58 3.39 7.97 2.46
N TYR A 59 2.30 7.95 3.24
CA TYR A 59 0.96 8.01 2.71
C TYR A 59 0.69 9.39 2.13
N ARG A 60 0.47 9.46 0.83
CA ARG A 60 0.23 10.72 0.08
C ARG A 60 -1.16 10.80 -0.55
N GLY A 61 -1.97 9.79 -0.34
CA GLY A 61 -3.31 9.70 -0.88
C GLY A 61 -4.36 9.47 0.19
N THR A 62 -5.61 9.55 -0.18
CA THR A 62 -6.72 9.08 0.65
C THR A 62 -6.77 7.55 0.61
N GLN A 63 -7.41 6.92 1.59
CA GLN A 63 -7.71 5.47 1.52
C GLN A 63 -8.43 5.10 0.22
N ALA A 64 -9.21 6.02 -0.31
CA ALA A 64 -9.95 5.89 -1.55
C ALA A 64 -9.05 5.69 -2.77
N ASP A 65 -7.88 6.35 -2.81
CA ASP A 65 -6.94 6.23 -3.94
C ASP A 65 -6.41 4.80 -4.05
N GLY A 66 -5.92 4.24 -2.96
CA GLY A 66 -5.42 2.87 -2.93
C GLY A 66 -6.50 1.83 -3.22
N TYR A 67 -7.69 2.06 -2.69
CA TYR A 67 -8.85 1.21 -2.92
C TYR A 67 -9.26 1.18 -4.41
N ALA A 68 -9.43 2.35 -5.03
CA ALA A 68 -9.81 2.46 -6.43
C ALA A 68 -8.76 1.85 -7.37
N GLN A 69 -7.47 2.04 -7.07
CA GLN A 69 -6.39 1.43 -7.84
C GLN A 69 -6.40 -0.10 -7.74
N ASN A 70 -6.59 -0.68 -6.55
CA ASN A 70 -6.64 -2.13 -6.36
C ASN A 70 -7.83 -2.75 -7.11
N LEU A 71 -9.01 -2.13 -7.08
CA LEU A 71 -10.17 -2.60 -7.82
C LEU A 71 -9.97 -2.53 -9.33
N LEU A 72 -9.33 -1.47 -9.82
CA LEU A 72 -9.02 -1.34 -11.24
C LEU A 72 -8.02 -2.42 -11.68
N GLU A 73 -6.96 -2.67 -10.90
CA GLU A 73 -5.97 -3.70 -11.21
C GLU A 73 -6.63 -5.09 -11.24
N GLU A 74 -7.47 -5.42 -10.28
CA GLU A 74 -8.26 -6.66 -10.28
C GLU A 74 -9.16 -6.76 -11.52
N ALA A 75 -9.82 -5.66 -11.93
CA ALA A 75 -10.66 -5.64 -13.12
C ALA A 75 -9.86 -5.85 -14.41
N VAL A 76 -8.64 -5.31 -14.47
CA VAL A 76 -7.73 -5.52 -15.61
C VAL A 76 -7.22 -6.97 -15.64
N GLU A 77 -6.81 -7.54 -14.50
CA GLU A 77 -6.37 -8.93 -14.41
C GLU A 77 -7.45 -9.93 -14.81
N ARG A 78 -8.70 -9.64 -14.46
CA ARG A 78 -9.87 -10.44 -14.84
C ARG A 78 -10.35 -10.21 -16.28
N GLY A 79 -9.73 -9.29 -17.03
CA GLY A 79 -10.11 -8.94 -18.38
C GLY A 79 -11.43 -8.17 -18.52
N ILE A 80 -11.97 -7.64 -17.43
CA ILE A 80 -13.19 -6.82 -17.41
C ILE A 80 -12.91 -5.44 -18.02
N ILE A 81 -11.72 -4.88 -17.72
CA ILE A 81 -11.21 -3.63 -18.29
C ILE A 81 -9.95 -3.93 -19.07
N VAL A 82 -9.87 -3.43 -20.28
CA VAL A 82 -8.68 -3.54 -21.11
C VAL A 82 -7.80 -2.30 -20.91
N ARG A 83 -6.57 -2.50 -20.49
CA ARG A 83 -5.58 -1.42 -20.33
C ARG A 83 -5.27 -0.81 -21.69
N LYS A 84 -5.44 0.50 -21.82
CA LYS A 84 -5.10 1.21 -23.05
C LYS A 84 -3.61 1.56 -23.09
N ASN A 85 -3.02 1.51 -24.27
CA ASN A 85 -1.64 1.89 -24.54
C ASN A 85 -1.50 3.28 -25.18
N LYS A 86 -2.63 4.00 -25.34
CA LYS A 86 -2.73 5.30 -25.98
C LYS A 86 -3.39 6.31 -25.04
N CYS A 87 -2.78 7.49 -24.92
CA CYS A 87 -3.33 8.60 -24.14
C CYS A 87 -4.61 9.13 -24.76
N GLU A 88 -5.71 9.15 -24.00
CA GLU A 88 -7.01 9.61 -24.48
C GLU A 88 -7.07 11.13 -24.69
N ALA A 89 -6.17 11.90 -24.06
CA ALA A 89 -6.14 13.35 -24.19
C ALA A 89 -5.27 13.84 -25.35
N CYS A 90 -4.11 13.21 -25.63
CA CYS A 90 -3.18 13.71 -26.64
C CYS A 90 -2.77 12.67 -27.69
N GLY A 91 -3.25 11.44 -27.57
CA GLY A 91 -2.93 10.37 -28.52
C GLY A 91 -1.52 9.79 -28.38
N TYR A 92 -0.75 10.19 -27.38
CA TYR A 92 0.60 9.67 -27.16
C TYR A 92 0.56 8.17 -26.90
N GLU A 93 1.45 7.44 -27.57
CA GLU A 93 1.72 6.02 -27.37
C GLU A 93 3.21 5.87 -27.01
N GLY A 94 3.49 5.28 -25.85
CA GLY A 94 4.86 5.10 -25.42
C GLY A 94 4.99 4.03 -24.36
N SER A 95 6.21 3.50 -24.27
CA SER A 95 6.57 2.48 -23.29
C SER A 95 7.84 2.89 -22.57
N PHE A 96 8.00 2.42 -21.36
CA PHE A 96 9.26 2.51 -20.62
C PHE A 96 10.28 1.51 -21.19
N ALA A 97 11.55 1.66 -20.81
CA ALA A 97 12.63 0.77 -21.24
C ALA A 97 12.42 -0.70 -20.83
N ASP A 98 11.62 -0.95 -19.81
CA ASP A 98 11.23 -2.28 -19.32
C ASP A 98 10.00 -2.87 -20.05
N GLY A 99 9.49 -2.20 -21.09
CA GLY A 99 8.36 -2.64 -21.89
C GLY A 99 6.98 -2.30 -21.31
N ARG A 100 6.87 -1.73 -20.10
CA ARG A 100 5.60 -1.27 -19.54
C ARG A 100 5.08 -0.06 -20.30
N THR A 101 3.77 0.02 -20.51
CA THR A 101 3.17 1.22 -21.10
C THR A 101 3.40 2.46 -20.23
N ALA A 102 3.70 3.60 -20.88
CA ALA A 102 3.79 4.89 -20.22
C ALA A 102 2.42 5.56 -19.99
N ILE A 103 1.33 4.83 -20.25
CA ILE A 103 -0.05 5.28 -20.06
C ILE A 103 -0.53 4.79 -18.70
N GLN A 104 -1.07 5.73 -17.92
CA GLN A 104 -1.56 5.51 -16.57
C GLN A 104 -3.08 5.68 -16.54
N ALA A 105 -3.74 4.88 -15.72
CA ALA A 105 -5.14 5.11 -15.39
C ALA A 105 -5.26 6.30 -14.43
N HIS A 106 -6.19 7.18 -14.72
CA HIS A 106 -6.53 8.33 -13.89
C HIS A 106 -7.98 8.24 -13.46
N HIS A 107 -8.25 8.39 -12.17
CA HIS A 107 -9.59 8.42 -11.60
C HIS A 107 -10.07 9.87 -11.41
N PRO A 108 -10.97 10.38 -12.25
CA PRO A 108 -11.60 11.69 -12.04
C PRO A 108 -12.53 11.69 -10.82
N ASP A 109 -13.11 10.54 -10.52
CA ASP A 109 -14.05 10.32 -9.42
C ASP A 109 -13.76 8.96 -8.75
N TYR A 110 -13.22 8.98 -7.55
CA TYR A 110 -12.91 7.77 -6.79
C TYR A 110 -14.15 6.99 -6.32
N ASN A 111 -15.34 7.59 -6.39
CA ASN A 111 -16.60 6.85 -6.16
C ASN A 111 -16.93 5.90 -7.33
N LYS A 112 -16.24 6.05 -8.45
CA LYS A 112 -16.37 5.21 -9.64
C LYS A 112 -15.05 4.56 -9.99
N PRO A 113 -14.59 3.58 -9.23
CA PRO A 113 -13.23 3.04 -9.34
C PRO A 113 -12.90 2.39 -10.69
N LEU A 114 -13.90 2.00 -11.47
CA LEU A 114 -13.72 1.42 -12.81
C LEU A 114 -13.89 2.44 -13.95
N ASP A 115 -14.34 3.66 -13.65
CA ASP A 115 -14.49 4.75 -14.62
C ASP A 115 -13.20 5.58 -14.65
N VAL A 116 -12.27 5.21 -15.52
CA VAL A 116 -10.94 5.80 -15.59
C VAL A 116 -10.65 6.39 -16.97
N ILE A 117 -9.78 7.39 -16.98
CA ILE A 117 -9.22 7.99 -18.20
C ILE A 117 -7.76 7.53 -18.32
N TRP A 118 -7.36 7.04 -19.47
CA TRP A 118 -6.00 6.60 -19.71
C TRP A 118 -5.13 7.76 -20.22
N LEU A 119 -4.21 8.23 -19.41
CA LEU A 119 -3.40 9.41 -19.67
C LEU A 119 -1.90 9.11 -19.65
N CYS A 120 -1.15 9.78 -20.53
CA CYS A 120 0.31 9.86 -20.36
C CYS A 120 0.66 10.74 -19.15
N GLN A 121 1.88 10.58 -18.63
CA GLN A 121 2.33 11.33 -17.45
C GLN A 121 2.12 12.85 -17.58
N LYS A 122 2.38 13.44 -18.75
CA LYS A 122 2.21 14.88 -18.98
C LYS A 122 0.75 15.31 -18.88
N CYS A 123 -0.17 14.58 -19.54
CA CYS A 123 -1.59 14.87 -19.49
C CYS A 123 -2.19 14.62 -18.10
N HIS A 124 -1.76 13.56 -17.41
CA HIS A 124 -2.14 13.27 -16.03
C HIS A 124 -1.75 14.43 -15.08
N HIS A 125 -0.49 14.89 -15.19
CA HIS A 125 -0.03 16.03 -14.40
C HIS A 125 -0.79 17.34 -14.71
N ASN A 126 -1.06 17.60 -16.00
CA ASN A 126 -1.84 18.78 -16.40
C ASN A 126 -3.28 18.72 -15.91
N TRP A 127 -3.88 17.55 -15.87
CA TRP A 127 -5.23 17.36 -15.34
C TRP A 127 -5.28 17.80 -13.87
N HIS A 128 -4.34 17.31 -13.03
CA HIS A 128 -4.27 17.67 -11.61
C HIS A 128 -3.92 19.13 -11.32
N LYS A 129 -3.32 19.86 -12.29
CA LYS A 129 -3.14 21.32 -12.16
C LYS A 129 -4.45 22.08 -12.20
N ASN A 130 -5.40 21.60 -12.99
CA ASN A 130 -6.63 22.33 -13.30
C ASN A 130 -7.87 21.73 -12.61
N HIS A 131 -7.77 20.51 -12.13
CA HIS A 131 -8.91 19.76 -11.58
C HIS A 131 -8.49 19.02 -10.30
N ARG A 132 -9.45 18.74 -9.45
CA ARG A 132 -9.32 17.81 -8.32
C ARG A 132 -10.23 16.61 -8.56
N ALA A 133 -9.70 15.41 -8.34
CA ALA A 133 -10.52 14.21 -8.34
C ALA A 133 -11.54 14.29 -7.19
N LYS A 134 -12.72 13.76 -7.41
CA LYS A 134 -13.72 13.64 -6.34
C LYS A 134 -13.27 12.57 -5.38
N GLU A 135 -13.11 12.96 -4.12
CA GLU A 135 -12.73 12.06 -3.04
C GLU A 135 -13.95 11.26 -2.57
N VAL A 136 -13.71 10.02 -2.20
CA VAL A 136 -14.72 9.20 -1.53
C VAL A 136 -14.73 9.57 -0.07
N VAL A 137 -15.90 9.86 0.46
CA VAL A 137 -16.10 9.82 1.92
C VAL A 137 -16.14 8.33 2.29
N PRO A 138 -15.18 7.84 3.10
CA PRO A 138 -15.18 6.43 3.49
C PRO A 138 -16.50 6.10 4.17
N SER A 139 -17.31 5.27 3.55
CA SER A 139 -18.49 4.70 4.19
C SER A 139 -18.18 3.23 4.52
N GLU A 140 -18.81 2.72 5.59
CA GLU A 140 -18.69 1.30 5.97
C GLU A 140 -19.20 0.34 4.87
N ALA A 141 -19.92 0.88 3.90
CA ALA A 141 -20.54 0.17 2.77
C ALA A 141 -19.70 0.19 1.47
N MET A 142 -18.40 0.54 1.53
CA MET A 142 -17.59 0.49 0.31
C MET A 142 -17.47 -0.95 -0.21
N PRO A 143 -17.74 -1.19 -1.52
CA PRO A 143 -17.62 -2.50 -2.11
C PRO A 143 -16.17 -2.98 -2.00
N ARG A 144 -15.96 -4.24 -1.63
CA ARG A 144 -14.62 -4.80 -1.35
C ARG A 144 -14.00 -5.48 -2.56
N THR A 145 -14.79 -5.74 -3.58
CA THR A 145 -14.36 -6.47 -4.78
C THR A 145 -14.93 -5.84 -6.04
N THR A 146 -14.32 -6.15 -7.19
CA THR A 146 -14.85 -5.78 -8.52
C THR A 146 -16.27 -6.31 -8.77
N VAL A 147 -16.59 -7.48 -8.22
CA VAL A 147 -17.92 -8.08 -8.34
C VAL A 147 -18.95 -7.22 -7.63
N ASP A 148 -18.64 -6.69 -6.46
CA ASP A 148 -19.52 -5.80 -5.70
C ASP A 148 -19.78 -4.50 -6.46
N VAL A 149 -18.77 -3.94 -7.13
CA VAL A 149 -18.90 -2.73 -7.96
C VAL A 149 -19.81 -2.97 -9.17
N LEU A 150 -19.63 -4.13 -9.84
CA LEU A 150 -20.39 -4.47 -11.04
C LEU A 150 -21.84 -4.87 -10.73
N SER A 151 -22.12 -5.41 -9.55
CA SER A 151 -23.48 -5.78 -9.12
C SER A 151 -24.32 -4.61 -8.62
N GLY A 152 -23.78 -3.37 -8.66
CA GLY A 152 -24.54 -2.18 -8.29
C GLY A 152 -24.75 -2.01 -6.78
N GLY A 153 -23.89 -2.62 -5.95
CA GLY A 153 -23.93 -2.55 -4.49
C GLY A 153 -23.48 -1.21 -3.91
N PHE A 154 -23.90 -0.10 -4.52
CA PHE A 154 -23.89 1.21 -3.88
C PHE A 154 -25.28 1.51 -3.34
N PRO A 155 -25.38 1.98 -2.08
CA PRO A 155 -26.62 2.53 -1.57
C PRO A 155 -27.01 3.81 -2.29
#